data_e53ddd498e7908d58013e1d5d3565bd8
#
_entry.id   e53ddd498e7908d58013e1d5d3565bd8
#
_cell.length_a   1.000
_cell.length_b   1.000
_cell.length_c   1.000
_cell.angle_alpha   90.00
_cell.angle_beta   90.00
_cell.angle_gamma   90.00
#
_symmetry.space_group_name_H-M   'P 1'
#
loop_
_entity.id
_entity.type
_entity.pdbx_description
1 polymer ?
#
loop_
_entity_poly.entity_id
_entity_poly.type
_entity_poly.pdbx_seq_one_letter_code
_entity_poly.pdbx_strand_id
1 'polypeptide(L)' 'MNFSDSILENLRDAGCDETLVQQYCEIANQPIPEEAASGRQAQLLRGYRRELLERLHDDQRKIDCLDHLLYLLRVNCQRG' A
#
# COMPACT_ATOMS: atom_id res chain seq x y z
N MET A 1 1.61 -7.34 25.64
CA MET A 1 1.92 -6.95 25.27
C MET A 1 1.74 -6.69 24.43
N ASN A 2 1.51 -6.70 23.96
CA ASN A 2 1.47 -5.96 23.38
C ASN A 2 1.59 -6.01 22.11
N PHE A 3 0.86 -5.95 21.58
CA PHE A 3 0.79 -5.70 20.40
C PHE A 3 1.71 -4.88 20.15
N SER A 4 2.47 -5.24 20.12
CA SER A 4 3.56 -4.68 20.20
C SER A 4 3.70 -3.43 19.48
N ASP A 5 4.45 -2.54 20.06
CA ASP A 5 4.88 -1.33 19.42
C ASP A 5 5.52 -1.63 18.09
N SER A 6 6.17 -2.77 17.95
CA SER A 6 6.83 -3.11 16.71
C SER A 6 5.84 -3.43 15.58
N ILE A 7 4.68 -4.01 15.89
CA ILE A 7 3.65 -4.21 14.87
C ILE A 7 3.07 -2.86 14.45
N LEU A 8 2.81 -1.97 15.39
CA LEU A 8 2.30 -0.63 15.08
C LEU A 8 3.29 0.15 14.25
N GLU A 9 4.57 0.07 14.59
CA GLU A 9 5.62 0.71 13.80
C GLU A 9 5.65 0.19 12.38
N ASN A 10 5.55 -1.12 12.20
CA ASN A 10 5.51 -1.73 10.88
C ASN A 10 4.31 -1.28 10.07
N LEU A 11 3.14 -1.17 10.69
CA LEU A 11 1.95 -0.67 10.01
C LEU A 11 2.15 0.77 9.54
N ARG A 12 2.74 1.60 10.37
CA ARG A 12 3.03 2.98 10.03
C ARG A 12 4.08 3.08 8.92
N ASP A 13 5.12 2.27 9.01
CA ASP A 13 6.18 2.23 8.00
C ASP A 13 5.63 1.78 6.65
N ALA A 14 4.61 0.92 6.66
CA ALA A 14 3.95 0.48 5.43
C ALA A 14 3.02 1.56 4.86
N GLY A 15 2.89 2.71 5.54
CA GLY A 15 2.05 3.79 5.07
C GLY A 15 0.58 3.62 5.40
N CYS A 16 0.23 2.72 6.32
CA CYS A 16 -1.14 2.51 6.73
C CYS A 16 -1.65 3.76 7.44
N ASP A 17 -2.84 4.21 7.06
CA ASP A 17 -3.42 5.36 7.72
C ASP A 17 -4.02 4.94 9.06
N GLU A 18 -4.47 5.94 9.82
CA GLU A 18 -5.00 5.71 11.15
C GLU A 18 -6.24 4.83 11.13
N THR A 19 -7.07 4.97 10.12
CA THR A 19 -8.27 4.15 9.98
C THR A 19 -7.93 2.67 9.87
N LEU A 20 -6.94 2.35 9.05
CA LEU A 20 -6.53 0.97 8.86
C LEU A 20 -5.88 0.41 10.12
N VAL A 21 -5.07 1.22 10.80
CA VAL A 21 -4.44 0.82 12.07
C VAL A 21 -5.52 0.54 13.11
N GLN A 22 -6.55 1.39 13.20
CA GLN A 22 -7.66 1.17 14.11
C GLN A 22 -8.40 -0.13 13.81
N GLN A 23 -8.68 -0.38 12.53
CA GLN A 23 -9.35 -1.62 12.13
C GLN A 23 -8.53 -2.84 12.51
N TYR A 24 -7.23 -2.78 12.31
CA TYR A 24 -6.34 -3.87 12.68
C TYR A 24 -6.40 -4.14 14.19
N CYS A 25 -6.34 -3.08 14.98
CA CYS A 25 -6.40 -3.20 16.44
C CYS A 25 -7.77 -3.68 16.92
N GLU A 26 -8.84 -3.22 16.29
CA GLU A 26 -10.19 -3.65 16.65
C GLU A 26 -10.37 -5.15 16.43
N ILE A 27 -9.84 -5.68 15.34
CA ILE A 27 -9.89 -7.12 15.08
C ILE A 27 -9.18 -7.88 16.20
N ALA A 28 -8.04 -7.38 16.65
CA ALA A 28 -7.28 -8.01 17.72
C ALA A 28 -8.05 -8.05 19.04
N ASN A 29 -8.95 -7.08 19.26
CA ASN A 29 -9.71 -6.97 20.48
C ASN A 29 -11.09 -7.65 20.44
N GLN A 30 -11.47 -8.22 19.31
CA GLN A 30 -12.74 -8.92 19.19
C GLN A 30 -12.72 -10.22 19.97
N PRO A 31 -13.88 -10.64 20.53
CA PRO A 31 -13.95 -11.89 21.29
C PRO A 31 -14.04 -13.08 20.33
N ILE A 32 -13.04 -13.29 19.53
CA ILE A 32 -12.96 -14.38 18.57
C ILE A 32 -11.65 -15.13 18.76
N PRO A 33 -11.56 -16.38 18.31
CA PRO A 33 -10.29 -17.11 18.42
C PRO A 33 -9.15 -16.38 17.74
N GLU A 34 -7.96 -16.54 18.26
CA GLU A 34 -6.77 -15.90 17.73
C GLU A 34 -6.55 -16.21 16.25
N GLU A 35 -6.83 -17.44 15.84
CA GLU A 35 -6.71 -17.84 14.45
C GLU A 35 -7.64 -17.06 13.53
N ALA A 36 -8.89 -16.85 14.00
CA ALA A 36 -9.85 -16.06 13.22
C ALA A 36 -9.43 -14.60 13.16
N ALA A 37 -8.91 -14.06 14.25
CA ALA A 37 -8.44 -12.68 14.28
C ALA A 37 -7.28 -12.50 13.31
N SER A 38 -6.32 -13.40 13.34
CA SER A 38 -5.17 -13.35 12.43
C SER A 38 -5.59 -13.42 10.98
N GLY A 39 -6.58 -14.27 10.67
CA GLY A 39 -7.12 -14.38 9.31
C GLY A 39 -7.73 -13.08 8.83
N ARG A 40 -8.50 -12.42 9.68
CA ARG A 40 -9.11 -11.12 9.34
C ARG A 40 -8.10 -10.02 9.18
N GLN A 41 -7.10 -10.01 10.05
CA GLN A 41 -6.01 -9.05 9.96
C GLN A 41 -5.23 -9.23 8.66
N ALA A 42 -4.97 -10.48 8.29
CA ALA A 42 -4.28 -10.78 7.03
C ALA A 42 -5.09 -10.31 5.82
N GLN A 43 -6.42 -10.51 5.84
CA GLN A 43 -7.28 -10.04 4.76
C GLN A 43 -7.24 -8.51 4.63
N LEU A 44 -7.26 -7.81 5.76
CA LEU A 44 -7.19 -6.36 5.78
C LEU A 44 -5.89 -5.87 5.14
N LEU A 45 -4.78 -6.48 5.51
CA LEU A 45 -3.47 -6.10 4.98
C LEU A 45 -3.32 -6.45 3.51
N ARG A 46 -3.87 -7.59 3.07
CA ARG A 46 -3.85 -7.95 1.65
C ARG A 46 -4.64 -6.98 0.80
N GLY A 47 -5.78 -6.49 1.33
CA GLY A 47 -6.56 -5.48 0.64
C GLY A 47 -5.78 -4.20 0.44
N TYR A 48 -5.10 -3.74 1.48
CA TYR A 48 -4.27 -2.56 1.40
C TYR A 48 -3.10 -2.75 0.42
N ARG A 49 -2.46 -3.92 0.48
CA ARG A 49 -1.36 -4.25 -0.44
C ARG A 49 -1.83 -4.21 -1.89
N ARG A 50 -3.03 -4.72 -2.15
CA ARG A 50 -3.61 -4.68 -3.49
C ARG A 50 -3.80 -3.26 -3.98
N GLU A 51 -4.31 -2.38 -3.11
CA GLU A 51 -4.49 -0.97 -3.45
C GLU A 51 -3.15 -0.30 -3.79
N LEU A 52 -2.11 -0.60 -3.03
CA LEU A 52 -0.78 -0.06 -3.31
C LEU A 52 -0.26 -0.53 -4.66
N LEU A 53 -0.49 -1.81 -4.98
CA LEU A 53 -0.06 -2.35 -6.28
C LEU A 53 -0.81 -1.69 -7.43
N GLU A 54 -2.09 -1.43 -7.27
CA GLU A 54 -2.88 -0.72 -8.28
C GLU A 54 -2.36 0.68 -8.51
N ARG A 55 -2.03 1.39 -7.43
CA ARG A 55 -1.43 2.73 -7.54
C ARG A 55 -0.07 2.69 -8.21
N LEU A 56 0.72 1.68 -7.88
CA LEU A 56 2.03 1.52 -8.49
C LEU A 56 1.91 1.30 -10.00
N HIS A 57 0.96 0.48 -10.43
CA HIS A 57 0.73 0.24 -11.86
C HIS A 57 0.27 1.52 -12.57
N ASP A 58 -0.61 2.29 -11.94
CA ASP A 58 -1.06 3.57 -12.50
C ASP A 58 0.10 4.55 -12.60
N ASP A 59 0.92 4.64 -11.58
CA ASP A 59 2.08 5.53 -11.57
C ASP A 59 3.09 5.10 -12.63
N GLN A 60 3.30 3.80 -12.78
CA GLN A 60 4.20 3.27 -13.80
C GLN A 60 3.70 3.65 -15.20
N ARG A 61 2.40 3.57 -15.43
CA ARG A 61 1.81 3.97 -16.72
C ARG A 61 2.03 5.45 -17.00
N LYS A 62 1.87 6.28 -15.98
CA LYS A 62 2.11 7.72 -16.09
C LYS A 62 3.56 8.02 -16.43
N ILE A 63 4.48 7.32 -15.79
CA ILE A 63 5.91 7.46 -16.06
C ILE A 63 6.20 7.07 -17.50
N ASP A 64 5.63 5.96 -17.96
CA ASP A 64 5.83 5.50 -19.34
C ASP A 64 5.34 6.53 -20.35
N CYS A 65 4.19 7.16 -20.09
CA CYS A 65 3.67 8.22 -20.94
C CYS A 65 4.61 9.43 -20.97
N LEU A 66 5.12 9.83 -19.81
CA LEU A 66 6.05 10.94 -19.73
C LEU A 66 7.35 10.64 -20.47
N ASP A 67 7.86 9.43 -20.31
CA ASP A 67 9.08 9.01 -20.99
C ASP A 67 8.90 9.07 -22.51
N HIS A 68 7.75 8.63 -23.00
CA HIS A 68 7.43 8.69 -24.41
C HIS A 68 7.38 10.13 -24.91
N LEU A 69 6.74 11.03 -24.16
CA LEU A 69 6.68 12.44 -24.52
C LEU A 69 8.06 13.07 -24.55
N LEU A 70 8.88 12.76 -23.57
CA LEU A 70 10.26 13.25 -23.51
C LEU A 70 11.08 12.76 -24.71
N TYR A 71 10.88 11.52 -25.09
CA TYR A 71 11.53 10.95 -26.27
C TYR A 71 11.14 11.73 -27.53
N LEU A 72 9.86 12.00 -27.73
CA LEU A 72 9.38 12.74 -28.89
C LEU A 72 9.96 14.15 -28.96
N LEU A 73 10.04 14.83 -27.84
CA LEU A 73 10.63 16.16 -27.77
C LEU A 73 12.12 16.14 -28.14
N ARG A 74 12.81 15.14 -27.65
CA ARG A 74 14.23 14.96 -27.96
C ARG A 74 14.46 14.73 -29.44
N VAL A 75 13.65 13.90 -30.06
CA VAL A 75 13.75 13.62 -31.50
C VAL A 75 13.47 14.89 -32.31
N ASN A 76 12.46 15.66 -31.95
CA ASN A 76 12.13 16.90 -32.61
C ASN A 76 13.26 17.92 -32.50
N CYS A 77 13.91 18.02 -31.36
CA CYS A 77 15.04 18.90 -31.18
C CYS A 77 16.22 18.51 -32.07
N GLN A 78 16.45 17.23 -32.26
CA GLN A 78 17.54 16.75 -33.07
C GLN A 78 17.30 17.00 -34.55
N ARG A 79 16.05 17.10 -34.96
CA ARG A 79 15.70 17.38 -36.34
C ARG A 79 15.83 18.85 -36.70
N GLY A 80 15.73 19.68 -35.72
CA GLY A 80 15.82 21.10 -35.90
C GLY A 80 17.26 21.52 -36.08
#